data_0dcdf4e4bc6c80ede2e702cb98a1bb1b
#
_entry.id   0dcdf4e4bc6c80ede2e702cb98a1bb1b
#
_cell.length_a   1.000
_cell.length_b   1.000
_cell.length_c   1.000
_cell.angle_alpha   90.00
_cell.angle_beta   90.00
_cell.angle_gamma   90.00
#
_symmetry.space_group_name_H-M   'P 1'
#
loop_
_entity.id
_entity.type
_entity.pdbx_description
1 polymer ?
#
loop_
_entity_poly.entity_id
_entity_poly.type
_entity_poly.pdbx_seq_one_letter_code
_entity_poly.pdbx_strand_id
1 'polypeptide(L)'
;MVRMLTEPPADSAPRAAAVRSWRVRLPTLAAACALLGGCGTPYLMQAASGEVHVLHERVPIDTVLADPHTPAAVHEHLERVRAAREFASQELGLPDNDSYRSYADIGRPYVVWNVVAAPEFSVAPKRWCFPVAGCVAYRGYFHEQPAHDLALTLESQGFDVAVDGVPAYSTLGKFADPVLSSMLRYGDDDLAATIFHELAHQLLYVRDDSEFNEAFATTVEYVGLERWLAHQGATARMQAFRDEQQRERELVSLLTAARARLEQLYASPLPRDEMVAKKAEVFTQLSVEIRALERRQGVTYPLYEEWIAAGLNNARLASVATYFECVPGFMRLLHEQGDDLPRFYAAVRKLAELPRSERHARLCTPQTTATG
;
A
#
# COMPACT_ATOMS: atom_id res chain seq x y z
N MET A 1 -11.57 -57.14 -44.78
CA MET A 1 -12.38 -57.32 -46.00
C MET A 1 -12.46 -55.93 -46.65
N VAL A 2 -11.43 -55.57 -47.40
CA VAL A 2 -11.15 -55.66 -48.85
C VAL A 2 -12.26 -54.99 -49.69
N ARG A 3 -11.92 -53.93 -50.29
CA ARG A 3 -11.83 -53.51 -51.72
C ARG A 3 -12.15 -51.99 -51.85
N MET A 4 -11.21 -51.20 -52.22
CA MET A 4 -10.57 -50.91 -53.57
C MET A 4 -11.43 -50.00 -54.48
N LEU A 5 -10.86 -48.82 -54.70
CA LEU A 5 -10.55 -48.11 -55.97
C LEU A 5 -11.68 -47.67 -56.86
N THR A 6 -11.72 -46.36 -57.18
CA THR A 6 -11.41 -45.83 -58.51
C THR A 6 -11.39 -44.28 -58.55
N GLU A 7 -10.28 -43.72 -59.09
CA GLU A 7 -10.15 -42.36 -59.67
C GLU A 7 -10.47 -42.41 -61.18
N PRO A 8 -10.34 -41.26 -61.91
CA PRO A 8 -10.90 -39.90 -61.89
C PRO A 8 -11.74 -39.59 -63.18
N PRO A 9 -12.03 -38.37 -63.58
CA PRO A 9 -11.14 -37.50 -64.37
C PRO A 9 -11.19 -35.99 -64.12
N ALA A 10 -10.14 -35.34 -64.63
CA ALA A 10 -9.72 -33.97 -64.56
C ALA A 10 -10.59 -32.99 -65.40
N ASP A 11 -10.37 -31.76 -65.05
CA ASP A 11 -10.37 -30.51 -65.83
C ASP A 11 -11.44 -29.46 -65.46
N SER A 12 -10.99 -28.43 -64.80
CA SER A 12 -11.29 -27.05 -65.17
C SER A 12 -10.44 -26.05 -64.34
N ALA A 13 -9.72 -25.20 -65.04
CA ALA A 13 -8.78 -24.22 -64.51
C ALA A 13 -9.38 -23.25 -63.48
N PRO A 14 -8.58 -22.81 -62.45
CA PRO A 14 -9.06 -21.84 -61.49
C PRO A 14 -8.98 -20.43 -62.05
N ARG A 15 -10.10 -19.73 -61.97
CA ARG A 15 -10.18 -18.28 -62.15
C ARG A 15 -9.34 -17.59 -61.08
N ALA A 16 -8.38 -16.76 -61.49
CA ALA A 16 -7.58 -15.88 -60.64
C ALA A 16 -8.49 -14.99 -59.76
N ALA A 17 -8.59 -15.33 -58.47
CA ALA A 17 -9.15 -14.43 -57.47
C ALA A 17 -8.15 -13.33 -57.21
N ALA A 18 -8.53 -12.09 -57.45
CA ALA A 18 -7.74 -10.90 -57.21
C ALA A 18 -7.32 -10.85 -55.74
N VAL A 19 -6.01 -11.00 -55.51
CA VAL A 19 -5.39 -10.68 -54.20
C VAL A 19 -5.52 -9.18 -54.01
N ARG A 20 -6.57 -8.78 -53.29
CA ARG A 20 -6.78 -7.42 -52.84
C ARG A 20 -5.68 -7.12 -51.83
N SER A 21 -4.67 -6.38 -52.26
CA SER A 21 -3.52 -5.96 -51.47
C SER A 21 -3.99 -5.20 -50.22
N TRP A 22 -3.88 -5.83 -49.07
CA TRP A 22 -3.96 -5.18 -47.76
C TRP A 22 -2.68 -4.36 -47.49
N ARG A 23 -2.45 -3.37 -48.35
CA ARG A 23 -1.39 -2.36 -48.19
C ARG A 23 -1.91 -1.13 -47.47
N VAL A 24 -2.78 -1.28 -46.51
CA VAL A 24 -3.22 -0.12 -45.73
C VAL A 24 -3.13 -0.48 -44.26
N ARG A 25 -2.29 0.29 -43.58
CA ARG A 25 -2.41 0.62 -42.17
C ARG A 25 -1.30 0.19 -41.20
N LEU A 26 -0.09 -0.09 -41.67
CA LEU A 26 1.09 -0.07 -40.79
C LEU A 26 1.40 1.34 -40.22
N PRO A 27 1.27 2.47 -40.99
CA PRO A 27 1.55 3.78 -40.40
C PRO A 27 0.51 4.27 -39.40
N THR A 28 -0.75 3.80 -39.48
CA THR A 28 -1.80 4.16 -38.51
C THR A 28 -1.65 3.42 -37.18
N LEU A 29 -1.15 2.18 -37.19
CA LEU A 29 -0.84 1.46 -35.95
C LEU A 29 0.38 2.08 -35.25
N ALA A 30 1.42 2.44 -36.01
CA ALA A 30 2.62 3.11 -35.47
C ALA A 30 2.28 4.51 -34.92
N ALA A 31 1.40 5.27 -35.56
CA ALA A 31 0.92 6.56 -35.06
C ALA A 31 0.05 6.42 -33.81
N ALA A 32 -0.79 5.37 -33.72
CA ALA A 32 -1.59 5.08 -32.53
C ALA A 32 -0.67 4.66 -31.36
N CYS A 33 0.36 3.87 -31.59
CA CYS A 33 1.39 3.54 -30.58
C CYS A 33 2.20 4.76 -30.16
N ALA A 34 2.50 5.69 -31.06
CA ALA A 34 3.20 6.93 -30.73
C ALA A 34 2.34 7.93 -29.93
N LEU A 35 1.03 7.92 -30.10
CA LEU A 35 0.07 8.72 -29.32
C LEU A 35 -0.22 8.10 -27.93
N LEU A 36 0.01 6.80 -27.74
CA LEU A 36 -0.01 6.12 -26.44
C LEU A 36 1.32 6.28 -25.69
N GLY A 37 2.35 6.85 -26.30
CA GLY A 37 3.66 7.16 -25.74
C GLY A 37 3.68 8.37 -24.79
N GLY A 38 2.56 8.71 -24.16
CA GLY A 38 2.53 9.68 -23.08
C GLY A 38 3.45 9.28 -21.91
N CYS A 39 3.92 10.26 -21.13
CA CYS A 39 4.87 10.14 -20.01
C CYS A 39 4.57 9.03 -18.97
N GLY A 40 3.43 8.35 -19.07
CA GLY A 40 3.03 7.23 -18.20
C GLY A 40 3.49 5.84 -18.69
N THR A 41 3.80 5.66 -19.97
CA THR A 41 4.08 4.33 -20.55
C THR A 41 5.34 3.67 -19.93
N PRO A 42 6.51 4.36 -19.77
CA PRO A 42 7.68 3.76 -19.14
C PRO A 42 7.40 3.34 -17.68
N TYR A 43 6.62 4.13 -16.97
CA TYR A 43 6.22 3.80 -15.61
C TYR A 43 5.36 2.54 -15.54
N LEU A 44 4.33 2.42 -16.38
CA LEU A 44 3.47 1.23 -16.41
C LEU A 44 4.25 -0.02 -16.85
N MET A 45 5.22 0.13 -17.75
CA MET A 45 6.10 -0.97 -18.16
C MET A 45 6.97 -1.47 -17.00
N GLN A 46 7.62 -0.56 -16.24
CA GLN A 46 8.42 -0.97 -15.08
C GLN A 46 7.55 -1.61 -14.00
N ALA A 47 6.34 -1.09 -13.75
CA ALA A 47 5.41 -1.67 -12.79
C ALA A 47 4.98 -3.09 -13.21
N ALA A 48 4.60 -3.27 -14.48
CA ALA A 48 4.23 -4.58 -15.01
C ALA A 48 5.41 -5.57 -15.02
N SER A 49 6.61 -5.11 -15.39
CA SER A 49 7.82 -5.96 -15.40
C SER A 49 8.22 -6.38 -13.98
N GLY A 50 8.15 -5.46 -13.01
CA GLY A 50 8.44 -5.78 -11.61
C GLY A 50 7.46 -6.78 -11.03
N GLU A 51 6.16 -6.60 -11.32
CA GLU A 51 5.12 -7.54 -10.90
C GLU A 51 5.31 -8.94 -11.50
N VAL A 52 5.54 -9.03 -12.81
CA VAL A 52 5.80 -10.30 -13.49
C VAL A 52 7.02 -11.01 -12.90
N HIS A 53 8.09 -10.27 -12.57
CA HIS A 53 9.27 -10.84 -11.92
C HIS A 53 8.92 -11.45 -10.55
N VAL A 54 8.21 -10.72 -9.68
CA VAL A 54 7.79 -11.23 -8.37
C VAL A 54 6.91 -12.47 -8.50
N LEU A 55 5.95 -12.45 -9.43
CA LEU A 55 5.07 -13.60 -9.67
C LEU A 55 5.80 -14.82 -10.25
N HIS A 56 6.90 -14.62 -10.96
CA HIS A 56 7.71 -15.71 -11.53
C HIS A 56 8.55 -16.41 -10.46
N GLU A 57 9.05 -15.67 -9.48
CA GLU A 57 9.89 -16.18 -8.39
C GLU A 57 9.09 -16.91 -7.29
N ARG A 58 7.76 -16.90 -7.33
CA ARG A 58 6.94 -17.49 -6.28
C ARG A 58 6.96 -19.02 -6.31
N VAL A 59 7.12 -19.62 -5.13
CA VAL A 59 7.07 -21.05 -4.86
C VAL A 59 6.00 -21.31 -3.80
N PRO A 60 5.14 -22.34 -3.91
CA PRO A 60 4.19 -22.68 -2.85
C PRO A 60 4.91 -22.85 -1.50
N ILE A 61 4.36 -22.28 -0.43
CA ILE A 61 4.95 -22.35 0.92
C ILE A 61 5.18 -23.80 1.35
N ASP A 62 4.24 -24.71 1.09
CA ASP A 62 4.39 -26.12 1.43
C ASP A 62 5.57 -26.78 0.70
N THR A 63 5.90 -26.34 -0.51
CA THR A 63 7.08 -26.80 -1.25
C THR A 63 8.37 -26.32 -0.59
N VAL A 64 8.41 -25.03 -0.17
CA VAL A 64 9.56 -24.47 0.53
C VAL A 64 9.76 -25.15 1.89
N LEU A 65 8.69 -25.42 2.62
CA LEU A 65 8.73 -26.10 3.93
C LEU A 65 9.16 -27.58 3.81
N ALA A 66 8.89 -28.22 2.68
CA ALA A 66 9.32 -29.61 2.43
C ALA A 66 10.78 -29.73 1.98
N ASP A 67 11.42 -28.65 1.56
CA ASP A 67 12.82 -28.66 1.12
C ASP A 67 13.78 -28.66 2.33
N PRO A 68 14.61 -29.74 2.51
CA PRO A 68 15.55 -29.82 3.61
C PRO A 68 16.69 -28.78 3.53
N HIS A 69 16.85 -28.08 2.42
CA HIS A 69 17.84 -27.03 2.24
C HIS A 69 17.31 -25.64 2.60
N THR A 70 16.01 -25.50 2.90
CA THR A 70 15.44 -24.22 3.35
C THR A 70 16.11 -23.78 4.65
N PRO A 71 16.63 -22.55 4.74
CA PRO A 71 17.21 -22.02 5.98
C PRO A 71 16.21 -22.09 7.13
N ALA A 72 16.66 -22.52 8.33
CA ALA A 72 15.78 -22.73 9.47
C ALA A 72 14.93 -21.48 9.82
N ALA A 73 15.53 -20.27 9.74
CA ALA A 73 14.80 -19.03 10.00
C ALA A 73 13.66 -18.81 8.99
N VAL A 74 13.88 -19.10 7.70
CA VAL A 74 12.84 -18.98 6.66
C VAL A 74 11.74 -20.00 6.93
N HIS A 75 12.12 -21.23 7.27
CA HIS A 75 11.17 -22.30 7.59
C HIS A 75 10.26 -21.89 8.77
N GLU A 76 10.81 -21.42 9.87
CA GLU A 76 10.05 -20.99 11.05
C GLU A 76 9.08 -19.84 10.71
N HIS A 77 9.54 -18.81 9.98
CA HIS A 77 8.66 -17.72 9.55
C HIS A 77 7.53 -18.21 8.66
N LEU A 78 7.80 -19.09 7.68
CA LEU A 78 6.77 -19.58 6.76
C LEU A 78 5.74 -20.50 7.43
N GLU A 79 6.12 -21.27 8.46
CA GLU A 79 5.14 -22.00 9.26
C GLU A 79 4.16 -21.06 9.97
N ARG A 80 4.66 -19.97 10.53
CA ARG A 80 3.83 -18.95 11.19
C ARG A 80 2.96 -18.19 10.21
N VAL A 81 3.51 -17.84 9.05
CA VAL A 81 2.73 -17.26 7.94
C VAL A 81 1.55 -18.17 7.57
N ARG A 82 1.79 -19.47 7.38
CA ARG A 82 0.75 -20.42 7.04
C ARG A 82 -0.36 -20.45 8.09
N ALA A 83 0.01 -20.48 9.37
CA ALA A 83 -0.94 -20.43 10.47
C ALA A 83 -1.72 -19.09 10.53
N ALA A 84 -1.03 -17.97 10.37
CA ALA A 84 -1.66 -16.64 10.32
C ALA A 84 -2.60 -16.49 9.11
N ARG A 85 -2.22 -17.03 7.96
CA ARG A 85 -3.05 -17.00 6.74
C ARG A 85 -4.35 -17.78 6.91
N GLU A 86 -4.29 -18.97 7.53
CA GLU A 86 -5.49 -19.75 7.85
C GLU A 86 -6.38 -19.02 8.86
N PHE A 87 -5.78 -18.46 9.93
CA PHE A 87 -6.50 -17.66 10.93
C PHE A 87 -7.21 -16.46 10.30
N ALA A 88 -6.57 -15.78 9.35
CA ALA A 88 -7.15 -14.65 8.63
C ALA A 88 -8.48 -14.99 7.97
N SER A 89 -8.58 -16.16 7.34
CA SER A 89 -9.81 -16.60 6.66
C SER A 89 -10.85 -17.16 7.63
N GLN A 90 -10.42 -17.97 8.60
CA GLN A 90 -11.34 -18.70 9.48
C GLN A 90 -11.89 -17.82 10.60
N GLU A 91 -11.04 -16.96 11.20
CA GLU A 91 -11.40 -16.21 12.40
C GLU A 91 -11.65 -14.71 12.13
N LEU A 92 -10.96 -14.14 11.12
CA LEU A 92 -11.16 -12.72 10.77
C LEU A 92 -12.13 -12.52 9.61
N GLY A 93 -12.54 -13.59 8.90
CA GLY A 93 -13.45 -13.49 7.75
C GLY A 93 -12.83 -12.77 6.56
N LEU A 94 -11.50 -12.73 6.47
CA LEU A 94 -10.77 -12.18 5.33
C LEU A 94 -10.81 -13.14 4.13
N PRO A 95 -10.55 -12.68 2.89
CA PRO A 95 -10.69 -13.49 1.69
C PRO A 95 -9.89 -14.80 1.75
N ASP A 96 -10.55 -15.93 1.48
CA ASP A 96 -9.91 -17.23 1.32
C ASP A 96 -9.56 -17.46 -0.15
N ASN A 97 -8.36 -17.03 -0.53
CA ASN A 97 -7.81 -17.13 -1.86
C ASN A 97 -6.34 -17.55 -1.81
N ASP A 98 -5.66 -17.60 -2.96
CA ASP A 98 -4.27 -18.05 -3.06
C ASP A 98 -3.22 -17.01 -2.64
N SER A 99 -3.60 -15.78 -2.27
CA SER A 99 -2.66 -14.77 -1.78
C SER A 99 -2.05 -15.20 -0.45
N TYR A 100 -0.74 -14.95 -0.31
CA TYR A 100 0.10 -15.30 0.86
C TYR A 100 0.18 -16.82 1.15
N ARG A 101 -0.07 -17.66 0.14
CA ARG A 101 0.15 -19.12 0.17
C ARG A 101 1.41 -19.55 -0.60
N SER A 102 2.11 -18.62 -1.21
CA SER A 102 3.41 -18.79 -1.85
C SER A 102 4.45 -17.85 -1.28
N TYR A 103 5.72 -18.16 -1.45
CA TYR A 103 6.88 -17.37 -1.04
C TYR A 103 7.69 -16.99 -2.27
N ALA A 104 8.24 -15.76 -2.28
CA ALA A 104 9.18 -15.31 -3.28
C ALA A 104 10.39 -14.63 -2.61
N ASP A 105 11.59 -15.16 -2.90
CA ASP A 105 12.83 -14.51 -2.48
C ASP A 105 13.23 -13.45 -3.50
N ILE A 106 13.07 -12.19 -3.12
CA ILE A 106 13.40 -11.05 -3.99
C ILE A 106 14.84 -10.54 -3.81
N GLY A 107 15.62 -11.11 -2.88
CA GLY A 107 17.04 -10.79 -2.65
C GLY A 107 17.34 -9.34 -2.25
N ARG A 108 16.34 -8.58 -1.78
CA ARG A 108 16.47 -7.15 -1.45
C ARG A 108 15.55 -6.75 -0.30
N PRO A 109 15.88 -5.62 0.44
CA PRO A 109 15.14 -5.24 1.64
C PRO A 109 13.72 -4.73 1.37
N TYR A 110 13.46 -4.18 0.19
CA TYR A 110 12.18 -3.61 -0.19
C TYR A 110 11.76 -4.09 -1.57
N VAL A 111 10.47 -4.33 -1.74
CA VAL A 111 9.92 -4.73 -3.04
C VAL A 111 9.63 -3.52 -3.91
N VAL A 112 9.21 -2.41 -3.31
CA VAL A 112 8.85 -1.16 -3.98
C VAL A 112 9.44 0.02 -3.21
N TRP A 113 9.79 1.10 -3.91
CA TRP A 113 10.12 2.42 -3.35
C TRP A 113 9.01 3.38 -3.70
N ASN A 114 8.32 3.88 -2.67
CA ASN A 114 7.23 4.85 -2.82
C ASN A 114 7.76 6.28 -2.79
N VAL A 115 7.41 7.06 -3.81
CA VAL A 115 7.65 8.50 -3.86
C VAL A 115 6.38 9.21 -3.46
N VAL A 116 6.43 9.95 -2.37
CA VAL A 116 5.37 10.88 -1.91
C VAL A 116 5.85 12.29 -2.17
N ALA A 117 4.99 13.17 -2.63
CA ALA A 117 5.31 14.58 -2.83
C ALA A 117 4.16 15.47 -2.36
N ALA A 118 4.49 16.64 -1.88
CA ALA A 118 3.51 17.68 -1.52
C ALA A 118 4.01 19.04 -2.00
N PRO A 119 3.13 19.97 -2.39
CA PRO A 119 3.55 21.34 -2.73
C PRO A 119 4.27 22.01 -1.56
N GLU A 120 5.15 22.98 -1.85
CA GLU A 120 5.96 23.68 -0.85
C GLU A 120 5.15 24.22 0.34
N PHE A 121 3.93 24.71 0.08
CA PHE A 121 3.02 25.25 1.11
C PHE A 121 1.68 24.51 1.11
N SER A 122 1.74 23.16 1.18
CA SER A 122 0.56 22.33 1.34
C SER A 122 0.94 21.01 2.00
N VAL A 123 0.14 20.55 2.94
CA VAL A 123 0.24 19.22 3.54
C VAL A 123 -0.64 18.19 2.82
N ALA A 124 -1.32 18.58 1.75
CA ALA A 124 -2.04 17.66 0.89
C ALA A 124 -1.07 17.01 -0.11
N PRO A 125 -1.07 15.67 -0.23
CA PRO A 125 -0.16 15.00 -1.15
C PRO A 125 -0.52 15.26 -2.61
N LYS A 126 0.51 15.29 -3.45
CA LYS A 126 0.34 15.15 -4.90
C LYS A 126 -0.32 13.81 -5.19
N ARG A 127 -1.29 13.80 -6.09
CA ARG A 127 -1.99 12.58 -6.49
C ARG A 127 -1.52 12.10 -7.86
N TRP A 128 -1.37 10.79 -8.00
CA TRP A 128 -1.09 10.09 -9.26
C TRP A 128 -2.24 9.15 -9.57
N CYS A 129 -2.73 9.21 -10.80
CA CYS A 129 -3.91 8.45 -11.21
C CYS A 129 -3.52 7.29 -12.13
N PHE A 130 -3.99 6.09 -11.78
CA PHE A 130 -3.72 4.83 -12.48
C PHE A 130 -5.02 4.14 -12.88
N PRO A 131 -5.00 3.32 -13.97
CA PRO A 131 -6.22 2.68 -14.46
C PRO A 131 -6.94 1.80 -13.44
N VAL A 132 -6.19 1.10 -12.57
CA VAL A 132 -6.74 0.13 -11.61
C VAL A 132 -6.94 0.76 -10.23
N ALA A 133 -5.87 1.30 -9.64
CA ALA A 133 -5.90 1.83 -8.28
C ALA A 133 -6.66 3.17 -8.15
N GLY A 134 -6.91 3.86 -9.27
CA GLY A 134 -7.43 5.22 -9.24
C GLY A 134 -6.33 6.24 -8.90
N CYS A 135 -6.69 7.33 -8.22
CA CYS A 135 -5.75 8.38 -7.84
C CYS A 135 -5.27 8.16 -6.40
N VAL A 136 -4.00 7.85 -6.23
CA VAL A 136 -3.34 7.57 -4.95
C VAL A 136 -2.33 8.66 -4.59
N ALA A 137 -1.91 8.69 -3.32
CA ALA A 137 -1.02 9.71 -2.76
C ALA A 137 0.47 9.45 -3.02
N TYR A 138 0.82 8.34 -3.65
CA TYR A 138 2.21 7.94 -3.90
C TYR A 138 2.40 7.35 -5.29
N ARG A 139 3.67 7.20 -5.70
CA ARG A 139 4.07 6.53 -6.93
C ARG A 139 5.16 5.52 -6.64
N GLY A 140 4.85 4.22 -6.81
CA GLY A 140 5.76 3.12 -6.48
C GLY A 140 6.66 2.71 -7.63
N TYR A 141 7.92 2.37 -7.32
CA TYR A 141 8.91 1.86 -8.25
C TYR A 141 9.51 0.55 -7.75
N PHE A 142 9.63 -0.45 -8.60
CA PHE A 142 10.31 -1.71 -8.27
C PHE A 142 11.84 -1.58 -8.18
N HIS A 143 12.40 -0.45 -8.59
CA HIS A 143 13.82 -0.13 -8.48
C HIS A 143 14.03 1.21 -7.79
N GLU A 144 15.05 1.30 -6.94
CA GLU A 144 15.33 2.46 -6.10
C GLU A 144 15.70 3.70 -6.92
N GLN A 145 16.64 3.55 -7.87
CA GLN A 145 17.16 4.68 -8.64
C GLN A 145 16.08 5.47 -9.39
N PRO A 146 15.13 4.86 -10.13
CA PRO A 146 14.04 5.60 -10.75
C PRO A 146 13.11 6.34 -9.76
N ALA A 147 12.99 5.88 -8.52
CA ALA A 147 12.25 6.59 -7.48
C ALA A 147 12.99 7.88 -7.09
N HIS A 148 14.30 7.79 -6.87
CA HIS A 148 15.15 8.96 -6.58
C HIS A 148 15.23 9.93 -7.75
N ASP A 149 15.30 9.46 -9.00
CA ASP A 149 15.28 10.32 -10.19
C ASP A 149 13.97 11.12 -10.29
N LEU A 150 12.82 10.50 -9.96
CA LEU A 150 11.56 11.22 -9.86
C LEU A 150 11.58 12.23 -8.70
N ALA A 151 12.12 11.85 -7.54
CA ALA A 151 12.22 12.73 -6.39
C ALA A 151 13.00 14.01 -6.74
N LEU A 152 14.18 13.90 -7.30
CA LEU A 152 15.00 15.04 -7.76
C LEU A 152 14.25 15.92 -8.77
N THR A 153 13.50 15.30 -9.68
CA THR A 153 12.67 16.05 -10.65
C THR A 153 11.60 16.87 -9.95
N LEU A 154 10.90 16.30 -8.96
CA LEU A 154 9.85 16.99 -8.23
C LEU A 154 10.41 18.08 -7.31
N GLU A 155 11.54 17.83 -6.65
CA GLU A 155 12.25 18.83 -5.84
C GLU A 155 12.65 20.05 -6.67
N SER A 156 13.15 19.83 -7.91
CA SER A 156 13.46 20.92 -8.84
C SER A 156 12.24 21.74 -9.27
N GLN A 157 11.02 21.17 -9.11
CA GLN A 157 9.74 21.84 -9.36
C GLN A 157 9.17 22.51 -8.11
N GLY A 158 9.88 22.49 -6.98
CA GLY A 158 9.47 23.11 -5.73
C GLY A 158 8.52 22.26 -4.87
N PHE A 159 8.50 20.94 -5.06
CA PHE A 159 7.79 20.04 -4.15
C PHE A 159 8.68 19.61 -2.98
N ASP A 160 8.09 19.44 -1.81
CA ASP A 160 8.63 18.60 -0.76
C ASP A 160 8.47 17.14 -1.20
N VAL A 161 9.51 16.32 -1.06
CA VAL A 161 9.47 14.93 -1.51
C VAL A 161 10.00 13.99 -0.43
N ALA A 162 9.44 12.78 -0.37
CA ALA A 162 9.92 11.66 0.42
C ALA A 162 9.99 10.41 -0.44
N VAL A 163 11.03 9.60 -0.23
CA VAL A 163 11.18 8.27 -0.85
C VAL A 163 11.34 7.27 0.28
N ASP A 164 10.44 6.29 0.34
CA ASP A 164 10.47 5.25 1.36
C ASP A 164 10.41 3.86 0.72
N GLY A 165 11.23 2.93 1.20
CA GLY A 165 11.18 1.53 0.82
C GLY A 165 10.02 0.82 1.51
N VAL A 166 9.27 -0.01 0.77
CA VAL A 166 8.13 -0.78 1.29
C VAL A 166 8.43 -2.28 1.17
N PRO A 167 8.27 -3.05 2.26
CA PRO A 167 8.58 -4.49 2.28
C PRO A 167 7.49 -5.34 1.64
N ALA A 168 6.26 -4.85 1.55
CA ALA A 168 5.09 -5.55 1.04
C ALA A 168 4.23 -4.64 0.15
N TYR A 169 3.39 -5.21 -0.67
CA TYR A 169 2.33 -4.52 -1.40
C TYR A 169 1.24 -5.52 -1.78
N SER A 170 0.06 -5.03 -2.12
CA SER A 170 -1.05 -5.85 -2.60
C SER A 170 -1.45 -5.49 -4.03
N THR A 171 -1.76 -6.51 -4.82
CA THR A 171 -2.41 -6.34 -6.13
C THR A 171 -3.94 -6.23 -6.02
N LEU A 172 -4.46 -6.04 -4.82
CA LEU A 172 -5.90 -6.02 -4.51
C LEU A 172 -6.60 -7.32 -4.92
N GLY A 173 -5.91 -8.45 -4.81
CA GLY A 173 -6.42 -9.78 -5.17
C GLY A 173 -6.53 -10.04 -6.68
N LYS A 174 -5.94 -9.19 -7.52
CA LYS A 174 -5.91 -9.42 -8.98
C LYS A 174 -4.95 -10.54 -9.36
N PHE A 175 -3.93 -10.74 -8.55
CA PHE A 175 -3.01 -11.87 -8.59
C PHE A 175 -2.94 -12.50 -7.20
N ALA A 176 -2.40 -13.73 -7.14
CA ALA A 176 -2.10 -14.39 -5.88
C ALA A 176 -0.76 -13.84 -5.36
N ASP A 177 -0.83 -12.80 -4.53
CA ASP A 177 0.34 -12.11 -3.98
C ASP A 177 1.16 -13.06 -3.09
N PRO A 178 2.49 -13.20 -3.27
CA PRO A 178 3.33 -14.03 -2.42
C PRO A 178 3.71 -13.33 -1.11
N VAL A 179 4.12 -14.11 -0.11
CA VAL A 179 4.97 -13.62 0.98
C VAL A 179 6.36 -13.36 0.41
N LEU A 180 6.90 -12.19 0.66
CA LEU A 180 8.20 -11.76 0.14
C LEU A 180 9.30 -11.93 1.18
N SER A 181 10.54 -12.24 0.74
CA SER A 181 11.70 -12.29 1.64
C SER A 181 11.95 -10.98 2.38
N SER A 182 11.56 -9.83 1.79
CA SER A 182 11.58 -8.51 2.44
C SER A 182 10.71 -8.43 3.69
N MET A 183 9.58 -9.15 3.71
CA MET A 183 8.65 -9.19 4.85
C MET A 183 9.21 -10.00 6.03
N LEU A 184 10.01 -11.05 5.77
CA LEU A 184 10.58 -11.91 6.81
C LEU A 184 11.66 -11.21 7.69
N ARG A 185 12.02 -9.98 7.39
CA ARG A 185 12.97 -9.18 8.18
C ARG A 185 12.34 -8.57 9.44
N TYR A 186 11.04 -8.57 9.52
CA TYR A 186 10.25 -8.07 10.65
C TYR A 186 9.88 -9.23 11.57
N GLY A 187 9.36 -8.91 12.74
CA GLY A 187 8.88 -9.91 13.68
C GLY A 187 7.69 -10.72 13.14
N ASP A 188 7.46 -11.91 13.71
CA ASP A 188 6.35 -12.76 13.26
C ASP A 188 4.98 -12.13 13.47
N ASP A 189 4.85 -11.30 14.50
CA ASP A 189 3.61 -10.59 14.78
C ASP A 189 3.39 -9.49 13.74
N ASP A 190 4.45 -8.77 13.35
CA ASP A 190 4.40 -7.77 12.27
C ASP A 190 4.07 -8.42 10.92
N LEU A 191 4.60 -9.62 10.68
CA LEU A 191 4.34 -10.38 9.47
C LEU A 191 2.86 -10.82 9.40
N ALA A 192 2.30 -11.31 10.50
CA ALA A 192 0.87 -11.63 10.58
C ALA A 192 0.00 -10.39 10.39
N ALA A 193 0.35 -9.28 11.05
CA ALA A 193 -0.31 -7.99 10.94
C ALA A 193 -0.33 -7.50 9.48
N THR A 194 0.82 -7.55 8.79
CA THR A 194 0.93 -7.19 7.37
C THR A 194 0.03 -8.05 6.49
N ILE A 195 -0.04 -9.37 6.72
CA ILE A 195 -0.93 -10.26 5.96
C ILE A 195 -2.40 -9.88 6.17
N PHE A 196 -2.81 -9.56 7.39
CA PHE A 196 -4.18 -9.12 7.70
C PHE A 196 -4.50 -7.78 7.02
N HIS A 197 -3.59 -6.83 7.04
CA HIS A 197 -3.67 -5.53 6.37
C HIS A 197 -3.91 -5.70 4.87
N GLU A 198 -3.05 -6.45 4.21
CA GLU A 198 -3.11 -6.64 2.76
C GLU A 198 -4.35 -7.44 2.31
N LEU A 199 -4.77 -8.42 3.11
CA LEU A 199 -6.03 -9.13 2.86
C LEU A 199 -7.26 -8.24 3.10
N ALA A 200 -7.18 -7.27 4.00
CA ALA A 200 -8.26 -6.30 4.18
C ALA A 200 -8.46 -5.43 2.93
N HIS A 201 -7.39 -5.01 2.25
CA HIS A 201 -7.48 -4.35 0.95
C HIS A 201 -8.16 -5.20 -0.12
N GLN A 202 -8.01 -6.54 -0.06
CA GLN A 202 -8.71 -7.45 -0.97
C GLN A 202 -10.18 -7.64 -0.61
N LEU A 203 -10.53 -7.48 0.68
CA LEU A 203 -11.92 -7.56 1.15
C LEU A 203 -12.73 -6.33 0.71
N LEU A 204 -12.12 -5.14 0.79
CA LEU A 204 -12.77 -3.89 0.44
C LEU A 204 -11.71 -2.84 0.03
N TYR A 205 -11.92 -2.26 -1.14
CA TYR A 205 -11.12 -1.16 -1.66
C TYR A 205 -12.02 -0.13 -2.36
N VAL A 206 -11.90 1.12 -1.94
CA VAL A 206 -12.62 2.25 -2.52
C VAL A 206 -11.67 3.05 -3.40
N ARG A 207 -11.95 3.05 -4.69
CA ARG A 207 -11.15 3.79 -5.67
C ARG A 207 -11.07 5.28 -5.32
N ASP A 208 -9.90 5.89 -5.49
CA ASP A 208 -9.64 7.31 -5.27
C ASP A 208 -9.71 7.78 -3.80
N ASP A 209 -9.66 6.86 -2.83
CA ASP A 209 -9.77 7.18 -1.41
C ASP A 209 -8.73 6.41 -0.56
N SER A 210 -7.46 6.80 -0.67
CA SER A 210 -6.36 6.14 0.04
C SER A 210 -6.55 6.20 1.55
N GLU A 211 -6.94 7.34 2.11
CA GLU A 211 -7.11 7.54 3.54
C GLU A 211 -8.17 6.60 4.15
N PHE A 212 -9.25 6.35 3.40
CA PHE A 212 -10.27 5.38 3.80
C PHE A 212 -9.73 3.95 3.74
N ASN A 213 -9.06 3.59 2.64
CA ASN A 213 -8.56 2.24 2.42
C ASN A 213 -7.49 1.84 3.43
N GLU A 214 -6.50 2.72 3.65
CA GLU A 214 -5.41 2.46 4.60
C GLU A 214 -5.93 2.40 6.04
N ALA A 215 -6.80 3.32 6.45
CA ALA A 215 -7.37 3.30 7.80
C ALA A 215 -8.27 2.09 8.06
N PHE A 216 -9.01 1.62 7.05
CA PHE A 216 -9.75 0.37 7.13
C PHE A 216 -8.81 -0.82 7.32
N ALA A 217 -7.78 -0.93 6.48
CA ALA A 217 -6.81 -2.02 6.55
C ALA A 217 -6.03 -2.01 7.87
N THR A 218 -5.57 -0.84 8.33
CA THR A 218 -4.91 -0.68 9.65
C THR A 218 -5.83 -1.08 10.82
N THR A 219 -7.13 -0.75 10.74
CA THR A 219 -8.09 -1.18 11.76
C THR A 219 -8.23 -2.70 11.80
N VAL A 220 -8.32 -3.35 10.64
CA VAL A 220 -8.39 -4.82 10.53
C VAL A 220 -7.09 -5.46 11.01
N GLU A 221 -5.95 -4.89 10.67
CA GLU A 221 -4.62 -5.28 11.13
C GLU A 221 -4.55 -5.30 12.66
N TYR A 222 -4.90 -4.19 13.32
CA TYR A 222 -4.83 -4.05 14.77
C TYR A 222 -5.73 -5.06 15.48
N VAL A 223 -6.98 -5.16 15.07
CA VAL A 223 -7.95 -6.10 15.66
C VAL A 223 -7.58 -7.54 15.32
N GLY A 224 -7.11 -7.78 14.12
CA GLY A 224 -6.64 -9.09 13.66
C GLY A 224 -5.46 -9.58 14.49
N LEU A 225 -4.46 -8.73 14.70
CA LEU A 225 -3.28 -9.09 15.50
C LEU A 225 -3.66 -9.30 16.97
N GLU A 226 -4.54 -8.47 17.56
CA GLU A 226 -5.01 -8.67 18.92
C GLU A 226 -5.72 -10.03 19.09
N ARG A 227 -6.61 -10.40 18.16
CA ARG A 227 -7.28 -11.70 18.14
C ARG A 227 -6.32 -12.86 17.91
N TRP A 228 -5.34 -12.69 17.05
CA TRP A 228 -4.30 -13.67 16.78
C TRP A 228 -3.46 -13.98 18.03
N LEU A 229 -3.00 -12.94 18.72
CA LEU A 229 -2.25 -13.07 19.99
C LEU A 229 -3.08 -13.72 21.09
N ALA A 230 -4.37 -13.37 21.17
CA ALA A 230 -5.31 -14.01 22.10
C ALA A 230 -5.50 -15.50 21.78
N HIS A 231 -5.67 -15.85 20.49
CA HIS A 231 -5.79 -17.24 20.04
C HIS A 231 -4.56 -18.07 20.40
N GLN A 232 -3.37 -17.46 20.37
CA GLN A 232 -2.11 -18.12 20.79
C GLN A 232 -1.90 -18.15 22.32
N GLY A 233 -2.76 -17.54 23.11
CA GLY A 233 -2.55 -17.38 24.55
C GLY A 233 -1.34 -16.52 24.90
N ALA A 234 -0.89 -15.64 24.01
CA ALA A 234 0.36 -14.88 24.08
C ALA A 234 0.19 -13.58 24.88
N THR A 235 -0.16 -13.69 26.17
CA THR A 235 -0.52 -12.54 27.02
C THR A 235 0.56 -11.46 27.08
N ALA A 236 1.84 -11.86 27.20
CA ALA A 236 2.94 -10.89 27.25
C ALA A 236 3.11 -10.11 25.94
N ARG A 237 3.02 -10.80 24.78
CA ARG A 237 3.06 -10.16 23.45
C ARG A 237 1.84 -9.27 23.22
N MET A 238 0.66 -9.68 23.67
CA MET A 238 -0.55 -8.87 23.66
C MET A 238 -0.36 -7.55 24.41
N GLN A 239 0.25 -7.60 25.61
CA GLN A 239 0.51 -6.39 26.38
C GLN A 239 1.54 -5.50 25.67
N ALA A 240 2.63 -6.07 25.16
CA ALA A 240 3.64 -5.33 24.40
C ALA A 240 3.02 -4.64 23.15
N PHE A 241 2.13 -5.32 22.44
CA PHE A 241 1.41 -4.76 21.30
C PHE A 241 0.51 -3.57 21.69
N ARG A 242 -0.25 -3.70 22.79
CA ARG A 242 -1.09 -2.60 23.30
C ARG A 242 -0.26 -1.39 23.74
N ASP A 243 0.86 -1.64 24.36
CA ASP A 243 1.81 -0.58 24.77
C ASP A 243 2.39 0.12 23.53
N GLU A 244 2.74 -0.63 22.48
CA GLU A 244 3.20 -0.06 21.20
C GLU A 244 2.12 0.78 20.52
N GLN A 245 0.90 0.27 20.42
CA GLN A 245 -0.23 1.04 19.87
C GLN A 245 -0.48 2.34 20.65
N GLN A 246 -0.28 2.33 21.99
CA GLN A 246 -0.42 3.54 22.78
C GLN A 246 0.68 4.54 22.45
N ARG A 247 1.93 4.08 22.32
CA ARG A 247 3.08 4.92 21.92
C ARG A 247 2.87 5.51 20.53
N GLU A 248 2.42 4.70 19.59
CA GLU A 248 2.12 5.14 18.22
C GLU A 248 1.03 6.22 18.19
N ARG A 249 -0.06 6.05 18.96
CA ARG A 249 -1.12 7.06 19.06
C ARG A 249 -0.60 8.41 19.56
N GLU A 250 0.31 8.42 20.54
CA GLU A 250 0.93 9.65 21.02
C GLU A 250 1.80 10.31 19.95
N LEU A 251 2.57 9.54 19.20
CA LEU A 251 3.38 10.03 18.10
C LEU A 251 2.52 10.59 16.95
N VAL A 252 1.50 9.85 16.52
CA VAL A 252 0.55 10.28 15.49
C VAL A 252 -0.15 11.57 15.90
N SER A 253 -0.46 11.75 17.19
CA SER A 253 -1.04 12.99 17.72
C SER A 253 -0.11 14.20 17.52
N LEU A 254 1.22 14.03 17.77
CA LEU A 254 2.21 15.10 17.50
C LEU A 254 2.28 15.46 16.01
N LEU A 255 2.32 14.44 15.14
CA LEU A 255 2.40 14.64 13.68
C LEU A 255 1.14 15.32 13.15
N THR A 256 -0.03 14.92 13.63
CA THR A 256 -1.32 15.54 13.27
C THR A 256 -1.40 17.00 13.76
N ALA A 257 -0.94 17.28 14.98
CA ALA A 257 -0.88 18.64 15.50
C ALA A 257 0.08 19.54 14.69
N ALA A 258 1.24 19.02 14.28
CA ALA A 258 2.17 19.74 13.42
C ALA A 258 1.56 20.01 12.03
N ARG A 259 0.85 19.02 11.46
CA ARG A 259 0.12 19.18 10.20
C ARG A 259 -0.92 20.30 10.29
N ALA A 260 -1.72 20.33 11.35
CA ALA A 260 -2.72 21.37 11.56
C ALA A 260 -2.09 22.78 11.71
N ARG A 261 -0.94 22.88 12.41
CA ARG A 261 -0.15 24.15 12.48
C ARG A 261 0.30 24.61 11.10
N LEU A 262 0.76 23.69 10.25
CA LEU A 262 1.17 24.02 8.87
C LEU A 262 -0.02 24.40 7.99
N GLU A 263 -1.17 23.75 8.09
CA GLU A 263 -2.39 24.12 7.36
C GLU A 263 -2.83 25.54 7.69
N GLN A 264 -2.83 25.92 8.98
CA GLN A 264 -3.13 27.26 9.41
C GLN A 264 -2.08 28.28 8.91
N LEU A 265 -0.81 27.93 8.97
CA LEU A 265 0.28 28.76 8.47
C LEU A 265 0.12 29.02 6.97
N TYR A 266 -0.13 27.99 6.16
CA TYR A 266 -0.24 28.11 4.71
C TYR A 266 -1.52 28.84 4.26
N ALA A 267 -2.54 28.90 5.10
CA ALA A 267 -3.74 29.71 4.85
C ALA A 267 -3.53 31.20 5.17
N SER A 268 -2.40 31.58 5.80
CA SER A 268 -2.13 32.95 6.18
C SER A 268 -1.57 33.77 5.00
N PRO A 269 -1.82 35.10 4.94
CA PRO A 269 -1.35 35.96 3.85
C PRO A 269 0.10 36.46 4.06
N LEU A 270 1.03 35.54 4.39
CA LEU A 270 2.42 35.87 4.63
C LEU A 270 3.24 35.96 3.33
N PRO A 271 4.25 36.84 3.24
CA PRO A 271 5.24 36.77 2.17
C PRO A 271 5.95 35.40 2.13
N ARG A 272 6.38 34.98 0.93
CA ARG A 272 6.99 33.68 0.73
C ARG A 272 8.17 33.40 1.68
N ASP A 273 9.07 34.36 1.84
CA ASP A 273 10.28 34.17 2.66
C ASP A 273 9.94 33.98 4.14
N GLU A 274 8.93 34.72 4.64
CA GLU A 274 8.42 34.54 5.99
C GLU A 274 7.69 33.19 6.15
N MET A 275 6.93 32.77 5.14
CA MET A 275 6.28 31.46 5.10
C MET A 275 7.29 30.32 5.19
N VAL A 276 8.39 30.39 4.43
CA VAL A 276 9.50 29.41 4.46
C VAL A 276 10.13 29.36 5.86
N ALA A 277 10.42 30.51 6.46
CA ALA A 277 11.02 30.56 7.79
C ALA A 277 10.11 29.93 8.85
N LYS A 278 8.80 30.28 8.84
CA LYS A 278 7.82 29.70 9.79
C LYS A 278 7.56 28.21 9.57
N LYS A 279 7.57 27.74 8.33
CA LYS A 279 7.53 26.30 8.00
C LYS A 279 8.71 25.58 8.67
N ALA A 280 9.92 26.11 8.53
CA ALA A 280 11.12 25.54 9.15
C ALA A 280 11.04 25.51 10.69
N GLU A 281 10.47 26.56 11.31
CA GLU A 281 10.22 26.61 12.75
C GLU A 281 9.27 25.49 13.21
N VAL A 282 8.16 25.23 12.48
CA VAL A 282 7.21 24.16 12.80
C VAL A 282 7.89 22.79 12.75
N PHE A 283 8.71 22.49 11.72
CA PHE A 283 9.42 21.21 11.61
C PHE A 283 10.52 21.07 12.66
N THR A 284 11.22 22.14 13.01
CA THR A 284 12.20 22.16 14.11
C THR A 284 11.51 21.84 15.43
N GLN A 285 10.38 22.48 15.70
CA GLN A 285 9.59 22.21 16.90
C GLN A 285 9.08 20.78 16.95
N LEU A 286 8.58 20.23 15.84
CA LEU A 286 8.16 18.84 15.74
C LEU A 286 9.29 17.86 16.06
N SER A 287 10.50 18.12 15.54
CA SER A 287 11.69 17.30 15.86
C SER A 287 11.99 17.29 17.37
N VAL A 288 11.87 18.43 18.03
CA VAL A 288 12.05 18.53 19.49
C VAL A 288 10.94 17.77 20.23
N GLU A 289 9.70 17.86 19.77
CA GLU A 289 8.53 17.19 20.36
C GLU A 289 8.66 15.65 20.25
N ILE A 290 9.07 15.12 19.08
CA ILE A 290 9.30 13.69 18.85
C ILE A 290 10.40 13.18 19.80
N ARG A 291 11.56 13.82 19.87
CA ARG A 291 12.64 13.44 20.77
C ARG A 291 12.28 13.55 22.26
N ALA A 292 11.41 14.49 22.60
CA ALA A 292 10.87 14.59 23.96
C ALA A 292 9.92 13.43 24.28
N LEU A 293 9.12 12.98 23.30
CA LEU A 293 8.25 11.82 23.41
C LEU A 293 9.08 10.54 23.60
N GLU A 294 10.08 10.29 22.76
CA GLU A 294 10.99 9.16 22.85
C GLU A 294 11.64 9.04 24.24
N ARG A 295 12.15 10.16 24.76
CA ARG A 295 12.73 10.18 26.11
C ARG A 295 11.70 9.83 27.20
N ARG A 296 10.45 10.31 27.10
CA ARG A 296 9.39 9.98 28.07
C ARG A 296 9.00 8.50 28.02
N GLN A 297 8.96 7.93 26.84
CA GLN A 297 8.56 6.55 26.61
C GLN A 297 9.71 5.55 26.80
N GLY A 298 10.96 6.04 26.84
CA GLY A 298 12.14 5.18 26.93
C GLY A 298 12.42 4.37 25.68
N VAL A 299 11.98 4.87 24.51
CA VAL A 299 12.13 4.21 23.20
C VAL A 299 12.78 5.17 22.20
N THR A 300 13.26 4.62 21.11
CA THR A 300 13.67 5.37 19.91
C THR A 300 12.85 4.88 18.73
N TYR A 301 12.42 5.80 17.88
CA TYR A 301 11.75 5.49 16.65
C TYR A 301 12.73 5.65 15.46
N PRO A 302 13.43 4.61 15.01
CA PRO A 302 14.53 4.73 14.04
C PRO A 302 14.08 5.45 12.75
N LEU A 303 12.89 5.15 12.25
CA LEU A 303 12.32 5.78 11.05
C LEU A 303 12.18 7.30 11.22
N TYR A 304 11.74 7.77 12.38
CA TYR A 304 11.55 9.20 12.62
C TYR A 304 12.87 9.93 12.86
N GLU A 305 13.86 9.27 13.48
CA GLU A 305 15.23 9.81 13.57
C GLU A 305 15.87 9.94 12.17
N GLU A 306 15.64 8.96 11.27
CA GLU A 306 16.06 9.07 9.86
C GLU A 306 15.34 10.23 9.15
N TRP A 307 14.03 10.39 9.36
CA TRP A 307 13.28 11.51 8.79
C TRP A 307 13.75 12.86 9.32
N ILE A 308 14.04 12.97 10.61
CA ILE A 308 14.59 14.19 11.21
C ILE A 308 15.97 14.50 10.63
N ALA A 309 16.82 13.49 10.46
CA ALA A 309 18.16 13.65 9.90
C ALA A 309 18.13 14.05 8.42
N ALA A 310 17.19 13.49 7.64
CA ALA A 310 16.98 13.84 6.23
C ALA A 310 16.24 15.17 6.02
N GLY A 311 15.67 15.74 7.09
CA GLY A 311 14.82 16.93 7.05
C GLY A 311 13.33 16.58 6.93
N LEU A 312 12.57 16.85 7.99
CA LEU A 312 11.11 16.76 7.98
C LEU A 312 10.52 17.72 6.96
N ASN A 313 9.50 17.27 6.23
CA ASN A 313 8.85 18.06 5.20
C ASN A 313 7.37 17.71 5.04
N ASN A 314 6.64 18.43 4.19
CA ASN A 314 5.21 18.21 3.99
C ASN A 314 4.88 16.82 3.47
N ALA A 315 5.73 16.21 2.63
CA ALA A 315 5.50 14.88 2.08
C ALA A 315 5.49 13.80 3.17
N ARG A 316 6.37 13.91 4.17
CA ARG A 316 6.40 13.01 5.34
C ARG A 316 5.09 13.10 6.14
N LEU A 317 4.61 14.32 6.42
CA LEU A 317 3.35 14.49 7.15
C LEU A 317 2.13 14.04 6.33
N ALA A 318 2.14 14.24 5.01
CA ALA A 318 1.09 13.77 4.13
C ALA A 318 0.99 12.23 4.13
N SER A 319 2.14 11.53 4.15
CA SER A 319 2.18 10.08 4.25
C SER A 319 1.52 9.58 5.54
N VAL A 320 1.91 10.14 6.70
CA VAL A 320 1.33 9.76 8.00
C VAL A 320 -0.18 9.97 8.04
N ALA A 321 -0.68 11.11 7.56
CA ALA A 321 -2.11 11.39 7.54
C ALA A 321 -2.90 10.36 6.74
N THR A 322 -2.35 9.88 5.61
CA THR A 322 -2.99 8.86 4.76
C THR A 322 -3.30 7.58 5.53
N TYR A 323 -2.43 7.17 6.45
CA TYR A 323 -2.59 5.91 7.17
C TYR A 323 -3.40 6.03 8.46
N PHE A 324 -3.32 7.14 9.19
CA PHE A 324 -3.78 7.20 10.57
C PHE A 324 -4.98 8.13 10.82
N GLU A 325 -5.27 9.09 9.94
CA GLU A 325 -6.27 10.13 10.21
C GLU A 325 -7.67 9.57 10.47
N CYS A 326 -8.07 8.52 9.74
CA CYS A 326 -9.41 7.94 9.83
C CYS A 326 -9.49 6.70 10.76
N VAL A 327 -8.39 6.14 11.24
CA VAL A 327 -8.36 4.94 12.11
C VAL A 327 -9.26 5.08 13.35
N PRO A 328 -9.25 6.21 14.09
CA PRO A 328 -10.13 6.37 15.24
C PRO A 328 -11.62 6.25 14.90
N GLY A 329 -12.01 6.66 13.69
CA GLY A 329 -13.40 6.54 13.22
C GLY A 329 -13.78 5.10 12.90
N PHE A 330 -12.88 4.33 12.30
CA PHE A 330 -13.11 2.92 12.04
C PHE A 330 -13.14 2.09 13.33
N MET A 331 -12.27 2.37 14.29
CA MET A 331 -12.29 1.74 15.61
C MET A 331 -13.61 2.02 16.34
N ARG A 332 -14.09 3.25 16.30
CA ARG A 332 -15.40 3.62 16.84
C ARG A 332 -16.52 2.84 16.16
N LEU A 333 -16.52 2.78 14.83
CA LEU A 333 -17.51 2.02 14.06
C LEU A 333 -17.50 0.53 14.44
N LEU A 334 -16.32 -0.07 14.65
CA LEU A 334 -16.21 -1.45 15.09
C LEU A 334 -16.86 -1.65 16.47
N HIS A 335 -16.60 -0.77 17.44
CA HIS A 335 -17.23 -0.82 18.75
C HIS A 335 -18.76 -0.65 18.68
N GLU A 336 -19.27 0.24 17.82
CA GLU A 336 -20.69 0.40 17.56
C GLU A 336 -21.34 -0.88 16.98
N GLN A 337 -20.56 -1.71 16.29
CA GLN A 337 -20.99 -3.01 15.80
C GLN A 337 -20.80 -4.14 16.83
N GLY A 338 -20.39 -3.83 18.06
CA GLY A 338 -20.19 -4.80 19.15
C GLY A 338 -18.93 -5.63 18.98
N ASP A 339 -17.90 -5.09 18.36
CA ASP A 339 -16.61 -5.73 18.03
C ASP A 339 -16.77 -6.99 17.14
N ASP A 340 -17.90 -7.08 16.42
CA ASP A 340 -18.24 -8.14 15.49
C ASP A 340 -17.72 -7.80 14.08
N LEU A 341 -16.69 -8.50 13.59
CA LEU A 341 -16.06 -8.20 12.29
C LEU A 341 -17.04 -8.35 11.10
N PRO A 342 -17.86 -9.39 10.98
CA PRO A 342 -18.88 -9.46 9.93
C PRO A 342 -19.82 -8.25 9.88
N ARG A 343 -20.31 -7.78 11.03
CA ARG A 343 -21.16 -6.58 11.11
C ARG A 343 -20.38 -5.33 10.77
N PHE A 344 -19.14 -5.22 11.25
CA PHE A 344 -18.24 -4.12 10.91
C PHE A 344 -17.99 -4.06 9.41
N TYR A 345 -17.64 -5.15 8.76
CA TYR A 345 -17.45 -5.19 7.31
C TYR A 345 -18.70 -4.80 6.52
N ALA A 346 -19.89 -5.23 7.00
CA ALA A 346 -21.15 -4.82 6.38
C ALA A 346 -21.40 -3.30 6.53
N ALA A 347 -21.09 -2.72 7.69
CA ALA A 347 -21.21 -1.28 7.93
C ALA A 347 -20.21 -0.48 7.08
N VAL A 348 -18.96 -0.94 6.97
CA VAL A 348 -17.92 -0.31 6.13
C VAL A 348 -18.32 -0.34 4.65
N ARG A 349 -18.88 -1.45 4.14
CA ARG A 349 -19.39 -1.53 2.75
C ARG A 349 -20.48 -0.48 2.48
N LYS A 350 -21.39 -0.24 3.42
CA LYS A 350 -22.40 0.83 3.28
C LYS A 350 -21.78 2.22 3.26
N LEU A 351 -20.75 2.46 4.07
CA LEU A 351 -20.01 3.73 4.03
C LEU A 351 -19.26 3.90 2.71
N ALA A 352 -18.71 2.83 2.15
CA ALA A 352 -18.00 2.84 0.87
C ALA A 352 -18.87 3.30 -0.32
N GLU A 353 -20.19 3.12 -0.24
CA GLU A 353 -21.14 3.58 -1.25
C GLU A 353 -21.42 5.09 -1.19
N LEU A 354 -21.10 5.75 -0.08
CA LEU A 354 -21.34 7.18 0.08
C LEU A 354 -20.30 8.00 -0.70
N PRO A 355 -20.60 9.28 -1.02
CA PRO A 355 -19.60 10.22 -1.52
C PRO A 355 -18.42 10.37 -0.55
N ARG A 356 -17.21 10.60 -1.08
CA ARG A 356 -15.99 10.73 -0.27
C ARG A 356 -16.14 11.73 0.89
N SER A 357 -16.73 12.90 0.62
CA SER A 357 -16.95 13.92 1.64
C SER A 357 -17.78 13.45 2.83
N GLU A 358 -18.81 12.63 2.56
CA GLU A 358 -19.67 12.08 3.62
C GLU A 358 -18.96 10.98 4.41
N ARG A 359 -18.19 10.10 3.74
CA ARG A 359 -17.38 9.09 4.42
C ARG A 359 -16.39 9.73 5.38
N HIS A 360 -15.63 10.72 4.87
CA HIS A 360 -14.62 11.42 5.65
C HIS A 360 -15.22 12.21 6.82
N ALA A 361 -16.37 12.86 6.64
CA ALA A 361 -17.08 13.54 7.72
C ALA A 361 -17.46 12.59 8.87
N ARG A 362 -17.75 11.32 8.56
CA ARG A 362 -18.13 10.31 9.57
C ARG A 362 -16.95 9.64 10.25
N LEU A 363 -15.84 9.45 9.53
CA LEU A 363 -14.72 8.62 9.98
C LEU A 363 -13.46 9.42 10.33
N CYS A 364 -13.15 10.47 9.55
CA CYS A 364 -11.86 11.15 9.62
C CYS A 364 -11.91 12.47 10.41
N THR A 365 -13.10 12.98 10.68
CA THR A 365 -13.25 14.21 11.48
C THR A 365 -13.21 13.85 12.97
N PRO A 366 -12.36 14.47 13.79
CA PRO A 366 -12.44 14.32 15.23
C PRO A 366 -13.83 14.79 15.68
N GLN A 367 -14.63 13.87 16.22
CA GLN A 367 -15.84 14.31 16.92
C GLN A 367 -15.39 15.02 18.19
N THR A 368 -15.61 16.32 18.27
CA THR A 368 -15.58 17.03 19.53
C THR A 368 -16.54 16.30 20.46
N THR A 369 -16.01 15.57 21.43
CA THR A 369 -16.81 15.07 22.54
C THR A 369 -17.48 16.31 23.12
N ALA A 370 -18.79 16.45 22.90
CA ALA A 370 -19.60 17.37 23.66
C ALA A 370 -19.49 16.89 25.11
N THR A 371 -18.62 17.56 25.88
CA THR A 371 -18.62 17.48 27.33
C THR A 371 -19.95 18.03 27.77
N GLY A 372 -20.91 17.15 28.04
CA GLY A 372 -22.12 17.45 28.79
C GLY A 372 -21.84 17.40 30.28
#